data_f7e1886d0245c4a14567fb083e1b92ef
#
_entry.id   f7e1886d0245c4a14567fb083e1b92ef
#
_cell.length_a   1.000
_cell.length_b   1.000
_cell.length_c   1.000
_cell.angle_alpha   90.00
_cell.angle_beta   90.00
_cell.angle_gamma   90.00
#
_symmetry.space_group_name_H-M   'P 1'
#
loop_
_entity.id
_entity.type
_entity.pdbx_description
1 polymer ?
#
loop_
_entity_poly.entity_id
_entity_poly.type
_entity_poly.pdbx_seq_one_letter_code
_entity_poly.pdbx_strand_id
1 'polypeptide(L)'
;PHCLFNPIVHGLGSQSCSAADGLLSIAPDGQVLPCSSFERGVGNLVSEDFEAIWRRRAARYWRNKEFVPPGCKDCEMVDICCGACPLYWDEQGGFDELVPYLEDTSAWERLTWRLKRRYVGQVKGVGVS
;
A
#
# COMPACT_ATOMS: atom_id res chain seq x y z
N PRO A 1 -1.54 -4.78 12.05
CA PRO A 1 -1.58 -6.13 11.47
C PRO A 1 -2.28 -7.11 12.39
N HIS A 2 -2.93 -8.15 11.81
CA HIS A 2 -3.68 -9.15 12.56
C HIS A 2 -2.80 -10.00 13.49
N CYS A 3 -1.51 -10.08 13.24
CA CYS A 3 -0.57 -10.75 14.14
C CYS A 3 -0.35 -9.99 15.46
N LEU A 4 -0.58 -8.68 15.47
CA LEU A 4 -0.53 -7.85 16.68
C LEU A 4 -1.91 -7.69 17.32
N PHE A 5 -2.94 -7.53 16.49
CA PHE A 5 -4.32 -7.40 16.93
C PHE A 5 -5.25 -7.96 15.87
N ASN A 6 -5.96 -9.02 16.17
CA ASN A 6 -6.89 -9.66 15.24
C ASN A 6 -8.33 -9.15 15.47
N PRO A 7 -8.85 -8.24 14.64
CA PRO A 7 -10.18 -7.68 14.82
C PRO A 7 -11.29 -8.73 14.66
N ILE A 8 -11.06 -9.80 13.88
CA ILE A 8 -12.06 -10.85 13.67
C ILE A 8 -12.35 -11.59 14.97
N VAL A 9 -11.30 -11.93 15.74
CA VAL A 9 -11.45 -12.61 17.05
C VAL A 9 -12.23 -11.75 18.04
N HIS A 10 -12.14 -10.42 17.91
CA HIS A 10 -12.84 -9.46 18.76
C HIS A 10 -14.20 -9.03 18.21
N GLY A 11 -14.71 -9.67 17.17
CA GLY A 11 -16.01 -9.37 16.58
C GLY A 11 -16.10 -8.02 15.85
N LEU A 12 -14.97 -7.43 15.51
CA LEU A 12 -14.87 -6.12 14.84
C LEU A 12 -14.87 -6.23 13.29
N GLY A 13 -15.08 -7.43 12.78
CA GLY A 13 -15.06 -7.74 11.35
C GLY A 13 -13.66 -7.83 10.77
N SER A 14 -13.60 -8.14 9.47
CA SER A 14 -12.33 -8.15 8.72
C SER A 14 -12.06 -6.75 8.18
N GLN A 15 -10.93 -6.18 8.54
CA GLN A 15 -10.49 -4.88 8.02
C GLN A 15 -9.16 -5.05 7.30
N SER A 16 -9.16 -4.70 6.02
CA SER A 16 -7.99 -4.77 5.17
C SER A 16 -7.83 -3.47 4.37
N CYS A 17 -6.69 -3.30 3.73
CA CYS A 17 -6.44 -2.14 2.89
C CYS A 17 -7.19 -2.27 1.56
N SER A 18 -8.16 -1.40 1.30
CA SER A 18 -8.93 -1.33 0.06
C SER A 18 -8.38 -0.30 -0.94
N ALA A 19 -7.19 0.26 -0.69
CA ALA A 19 -6.59 1.27 -1.54
C ALA A 19 -6.44 0.79 -2.99
N ALA A 20 -6.98 1.57 -3.94
CA ALA A 20 -7.01 1.29 -5.37
C ALA A 20 -7.58 -0.10 -5.75
N ASP A 21 -8.41 -0.68 -4.88
CA ASP A 21 -9.11 -1.94 -5.10
C ASP A 21 -10.62 -1.74 -4.90
N GLY A 22 -11.07 -1.60 -3.66
CA GLY A 22 -12.44 -1.24 -3.33
C GLY A 22 -12.66 0.26 -3.05
N LEU A 23 -11.59 1.06 -3.03
CA LEU A 23 -11.62 2.49 -2.71
C LEU A 23 -10.67 3.28 -3.61
N LEU A 24 -11.18 4.36 -4.19
CA LEU A 24 -10.42 5.44 -4.81
C LEU A 24 -10.91 6.78 -4.28
N SER A 25 -10.04 7.75 -4.22
CA SER A 25 -10.39 9.14 -3.92
C SER A 25 -9.91 10.05 -5.04
N ILE A 26 -10.62 11.13 -5.28
CA ILE A 26 -10.25 12.14 -6.27
C ILE A 26 -10.12 13.46 -5.52
N ALA A 27 -8.93 14.04 -5.58
CA ALA A 27 -8.67 15.35 -5.00
C ALA A 27 -9.29 16.47 -5.84
N PRO A 28 -9.50 17.67 -5.28
CA PRO A 28 -10.13 18.79 -6.01
C PRO A 28 -9.38 19.23 -7.28
N ASP A 29 -8.09 18.96 -7.36
CA ASP A 29 -7.22 19.23 -8.54
C ASP A 29 -7.25 18.10 -9.58
N GLY A 30 -8.12 17.09 -9.39
CA GLY A 30 -8.27 15.95 -10.29
C GLY A 30 -7.28 14.81 -10.01
N GLN A 31 -6.41 14.91 -9.03
CA GLN A 31 -5.52 13.81 -8.66
C GLN A 31 -6.31 12.57 -8.23
N VAL A 32 -5.98 11.42 -8.78
CA VAL A 32 -6.52 10.12 -8.38
C VAL A 32 -5.64 9.54 -7.29
N LEU A 33 -6.20 9.43 -6.08
CA LEU A 33 -5.51 8.92 -4.91
C LEU A 33 -5.90 7.45 -4.66
N PRO A 34 -4.97 6.59 -4.25
CA PRO A 34 -5.30 5.20 -3.91
C PRO A 34 -6.25 5.10 -2.72
N CYS A 35 -6.21 6.04 -1.80
CA CYS A 35 -7.18 6.24 -0.72
C CYS A 35 -7.16 7.70 -0.25
N SER A 36 -8.17 8.12 0.52
CA SER A 36 -8.30 9.50 1.01
C SER A 36 -7.18 9.95 1.97
N SER A 37 -6.49 9.00 2.59
CA SER A 37 -5.41 9.30 3.53
C SER A 37 -4.03 9.34 2.89
N PHE A 38 -3.94 9.12 1.57
CA PHE A 38 -2.66 9.10 0.86
C PHE A 38 -2.53 10.35 -0.02
N GLU A 39 -1.51 11.16 0.23
CA GLU A 39 -1.36 12.47 -0.42
C GLU A 39 -0.84 12.40 -1.88
N ARG A 40 -0.34 11.25 -2.29
CA ARG A 40 0.28 11.12 -3.63
C ARG A 40 -0.64 10.38 -4.57
N GLY A 41 -0.97 11.06 -5.67
CA GLY A 41 -1.81 10.51 -6.73
C GLY A 41 -1.11 9.44 -7.57
N VAL A 42 -1.91 8.58 -8.16
CA VAL A 42 -1.48 7.60 -9.18
C VAL A 42 -1.66 8.12 -10.60
N GLY A 43 -2.29 9.27 -10.76
CA GLY A 43 -2.52 10.00 -12.01
C GLY A 43 -3.46 11.18 -11.80
N ASN A 44 -3.84 11.88 -12.87
CA ASN A 44 -4.71 13.05 -12.80
C ASN A 44 -5.77 13.03 -13.93
N LEU A 45 -7.04 13.04 -13.54
CA LEU A 45 -8.18 12.97 -14.48
C LEU A 45 -8.41 14.25 -15.31
N VAL A 46 -7.77 15.36 -14.93
CA VAL A 46 -7.84 16.58 -15.74
C VAL A 46 -7.01 16.45 -17.01
N SER A 47 -5.93 15.68 -16.96
CA SER A 47 -4.96 15.55 -18.06
C SER A 47 -4.90 14.16 -18.70
N GLU A 48 -5.56 13.15 -18.09
CA GLU A 48 -5.39 11.76 -18.48
C GLU A 48 -6.70 10.99 -18.37
N ASP A 49 -6.89 10.00 -19.26
CA ASP A 49 -8.01 9.06 -19.16
C ASP A 49 -7.84 8.10 -17.97
N PHE A 50 -8.94 7.79 -17.29
CA PHE A 50 -8.95 6.86 -16.17
C PHE A 50 -8.31 5.51 -16.51
N GLU A 51 -8.58 4.98 -17.69
CA GLU A 51 -8.03 3.71 -18.15
C GLU A 51 -6.49 3.73 -18.23
N ALA A 52 -5.92 4.84 -18.71
CA ALA A 52 -4.47 5.04 -18.76
C ALA A 52 -3.86 5.10 -17.35
N ILE A 53 -4.51 5.82 -16.43
CA ILE A 53 -4.13 5.89 -15.02
C ILE A 53 -4.18 4.50 -14.40
N TRP A 54 -5.29 3.77 -14.62
CA TRP A 54 -5.55 2.47 -14.02
C TRP A 54 -4.55 1.39 -14.44
N ARG A 55 -4.09 1.43 -15.69
CA ARG A 55 -3.05 0.51 -16.21
C ARG A 55 -1.63 0.86 -15.77
N ARG A 56 -1.44 2.01 -15.20
CA ARG A 56 -0.13 2.50 -14.80
C ARG A 56 0.49 1.67 -13.68
N ARG A 57 1.84 1.63 -13.65
CA ARG A 57 2.61 0.90 -12.64
C ARG A 57 2.23 1.30 -11.20
N ALA A 58 2.00 2.60 -10.97
CA ALA A 58 1.62 3.13 -9.65
C ALA A 58 0.26 2.58 -9.19
N ALA A 59 -0.76 2.57 -10.05
CA ALA A 59 -2.07 2.01 -9.72
C ALA A 59 -2.00 0.48 -9.51
N ARG A 60 -1.24 -0.22 -10.33
CA ARG A 60 -1.03 -1.68 -10.18
C ARG A 60 -0.34 -2.04 -8.88
N TYR A 61 0.63 -1.25 -8.43
CA TYR A 61 1.29 -1.45 -7.14
C TYR A 61 0.28 -1.56 -5.99
N TRP A 62 -0.69 -0.67 -5.97
CA TRP A 62 -1.72 -0.67 -4.95
C TRP A 62 -2.70 -1.84 -5.11
N ARG A 63 -3.20 -2.08 -6.33
CA ARG A 63 -4.12 -3.19 -6.61
C ARG A 63 -3.52 -4.56 -6.32
N ASN A 64 -2.28 -4.75 -6.70
CA ASN A 64 -1.56 -6.00 -6.49
C ASN A 64 -1.03 -6.14 -5.06
N LYS A 65 -1.35 -5.19 -4.17
CA LYS A 65 -0.90 -5.21 -2.77
C LYS A 65 0.63 -5.37 -2.64
N GLU A 66 1.40 -4.76 -3.56
CA GLU A 66 2.86 -4.88 -3.57
C GLU A 66 3.53 -4.18 -2.38
N PHE A 67 2.76 -3.40 -1.63
CA PHE A 67 3.17 -2.81 -0.37
C PHE A 67 3.21 -3.83 0.79
N VAL A 68 2.61 -5.00 0.62
CA VAL A 68 2.62 -6.06 1.63
C VAL A 68 4.08 -6.47 1.91
N PRO A 69 4.50 -6.49 3.19
CA PRO A 69 5.87 -6.83 3.54
C PRO A 69 6.24 -8.26 3.15
N PRO A 70 7.51 -8.51 2.85
CA PRO A 70 7.98 -9.85 2.49
C PRO A 70 7.59 -10.93 3.50
N GLY A 71 7.76 -10.66 4.80
CA GLY A 71 7.42 -11.62 5.85
C GLY A 71 5.93 -11.89 6.05
N CYS A 72 5.06 -11.12 5.37
CA CYS A 72 3.62 -11.35 5.38
C CYS A 72 3.13 -12.17 4.17
N LYS A 73 3.98 -12.43 3.16
CA LYS A 73 3.55 -13.06 1.91
C LYS A 73 3.02 -14.48 2.09
N ASP A 74 3.65 -15.23 2.98
CA ASP A 74 3.29 -16.63 3.26
C ASP A 74 2.37 -16.76 4.49
N CYS A 75 1.88 -15.63 5.01
CA CYS A 75 0.97 -15.60 6.14
C CYS A 75 -0.45 -16.01 5.69
N GLU A 76 -1.08 -16.94 6.38
CA GLU A 76 -2.45 -17.39 6.11
C GLU A 76 -3.49 -16.25 6.15
N MET A 77 -3.18 -15.15 6.84
CA MET A 77 -4.05 -13.98 6.99
C MET A 77 -3.75 -12.88 5.97
N VAL A 78 -2.85 -13.08 5.00
CA VAL A 78 -2.39 -12.03 4.11
C VAL A 78 -3.52 -11.42 3.28
N ASP A 79 -4.42 -12.24 2.75
CA ASP A 79 -5.54 -11.80 1.92
C ASP A 79 -6.56 -10.94 2.69
N ILE A 80 -6.64 -11.13 4.00
CA ILE A 80 -7.55 -10.39 4.87
C ILE A 80 -6.83 -9.19 5.50
N CYS A 81 -5.59 -9.37 5.95
CA CYS A 81 -4.82 -8.36 6.69
C CYS A 81 -4.06 -7.39 5.78
N CYS A 82 -3.54 -7.85 4.63
CA CYS A 82 -2.67 -7.11 3.72
C CYS A 82 -1.45 -6.45 4.41
N GLY A 83 -0.97 -7.01 5.52
CA GLY A 83 0.13 -6.44 6.30
C GLY A 83 -0.22 -5.16 7.05
N ALA A 84 -1.50 -4.82 7.19
CA ALA A 84 -2.06 -3.57 7.72
C ALA A 84 -1.89 -2.35 6.79
N CYS A 85 -2.17 -1.16 7.30
CA CYS A 85 -2.09 0.07 6.52
C CYS A 85 -0.63 0.43 6.20
N PRO A 86 -0.26 0.64 4.93
CA PRO A 86 1.11 1.02 4.56
C PRO A 86 1.54 2.37 5.12
N LEU A 87 0.60 3.30 5.39
CA LEU A 87 0.90 4.59 6.02
C LEU A 87 1.37 4.43 7.47
N TYR A 88 0.76 3.49 8.19
CA TYR A 88 1.20 3.19 9.56
C TYR A 88 2.69 2.81 9.58
N TRP A 89 3.12 1.95 8.66
CA TRP A 89 4.51 1.52 8.58
C TRP A 89 5.45 2.62 8.10
N ASP A 90 4.96 3.59 7.31
CA ASP A 90 5.73 4.77 6.92
C ASP A 90 6.05 5.66 8.12
N GLU A 91 5.07 5.88 8.97
CA GLU A 91 5.23 6.69 10.18
C GLU A 91 6.11 6.02 11.23
N GLN A 92 6.00 4.71 11.39
CA GLN A 92 6.79 3.93 12.34
C GLN A 92 8.22 3.62 11.86
N GLY A 93 8.62 4.14 10.70
CA GLY A 93 9.97 3.91 10.16
C GLY A 93 10.21 2.53 9.56
N GLY A 94 9.18 1.69 9.50
CA GLY A 94 9.25 0.37 8.89
C GLY A 94 8.69 -0.75 9.77
N PHE A 95 9.09 -1.98 9.46
CA PHE A 95 8.57 -3.19 10.08
C PHE A 95 9.39 -3.68 11.29
N ASP A 96 10.20 -2.84 11.92
CA ASP A 96 11.11 -3.27 12.99
C ASP A 96 10.36 -3.89 14.17
N GLU A 97 9.14 -3.43 14.46
CA GLU A 97 8.26 -4.05 15.47
C GLU A 97 7.81 -5.47 15.11
N LEU A 98 7.76 -5.79 13.81
CA LEU A 98 7.38 -7.12 13.32
C LEU A 98 8.59 -8.02 13.06
N VAL A 99 9.81 -7.50 13.15
CA VAL A 99 11.04 -8.29 12.92
C VAL A 99 11.07 -9.60 13.70
N PRO A 100 10.63 -9.66 15.00
CA PRO A 100 10.57 -10.92 15.72
C PRO A 100 9.63 -11.97 15.09
N TYR A 101 8.65 -11.53 14.29
CA TYR A 101 7.69 -12.38 13.59
C TYR A 101 8.07 -12.64 12.13
N LEU A 102 9.18 -12.03 11.66
CA LEU A 102 9.66 -12.07 10.28
C LEU A 102 11.03 -12.75 10.16
N GLU A 103 11.35 -13.65 11.08
CA GLU A 103 12.68 -14.28 11.19
C GLU A 103 13.16 -14.91 9.88
N ASP A 104 12.25 -15.42 9.06
CA ASP A 104 12.57 -16.08 7.78
C ASP A 104 12.75 -15.11 6.60
N THR A 105 12.61 -13.80 6.81
CA THR A 105 12.73 -12.83 5.72
C THR A 105 14.19 -12.45 5.44
N SER A 106 14.70 -12.76 4.26
CA SER A 106 16.06 -12.43 3.88
C SER A 106 16.31 -10.91 3.81
N ALA A 107 17.55 -10.51 4.07
CA ALA A 107 17.96 -9.09 3.96
C ALA A 107 17.72 -8.54 2.54
N TRP A 108 17.85 -9.38 1.51
CA TRP A 108 17.58 -9.01 0.12
C TRP A 108 16.10 -8.71 -0.16
N GLU A 109 15.20 -9.52 0.36
CA GLU A 109 13.75 -9.29 0.22
C GLU A 109 13.33 -8.00 0.91
N ARG A 110 13.84 -7.74 2.12
CA ARG A 110 13.60 -6.48 2.83
C ARG A 110 14.12 -5.27 2.06
N LEU A 111 15.32 -5.37 1.47
CA LEU A 111 15.91 -4.30 0.66
C LEU A 111 15.09 -4.03 -0.59
N THR A 112 14.75 -5.07 -1.36
CA THR A 112 13.97 -4.93 -2.60
C THR A 112 12.57 -4.37 -2.33
N TRP A 113 11.94 -4.77 -1.24
CA TRP A 113 10.66 -4.22 -0.81
C TRP A 113 10.77 -2.73 -0.47
N ARG A 114 11.79 -2.32 0.30
CA ARG A 114 12.05 -0.91 0.62
C ARG A 114 12.30 -0.07 -0.63
N LEU A 115 13.04 -0.59 -1.59
CA LEU A 115 13.31 0.10 -2.87
C LEU A 115 12.04 0.26 -3.71
N LYS A 116 11.23 -0.77 -3.84
CA LYS A 116 9.94 -0.69 -4.54
C LYS A 116 9.03 0.37 -3.92
N ARG A 117 8.96 0.42 -2.61
CA ARG A 117 8.17 1.38 -1.85
C ARG A 117 8.63 2.83 -2.10
N ARG A 118 9.93 3.08 -2.06
CA ARG A 118 10.52 4.39 -2.38
C ARG A 118 10.23 4.81 -3.81
N TYR A 119 10.35 3.89 -4.76
CA TYR A 119 10.07 4.17 -6.17
C TYR A 119 8.64 4.64 -6.39
N VAL A 120 7.66 3.94 -5.85
CA VAL A 120 6.25 4.32 -5.96
C VAL A 120 5.95 5.60 -5.17
N GLY A 121 6.65 5.83 -4.06
CA GLY A 121 6.60 7.07 -3.31
C GLY A 121 7.27 8.26 -4.02
N GLN A 122 8.13 8.02 -5.00
CA GLN A 122 8.86 9.05 -5.75
C GLN A 122 8.27 9.37 -7.13
N VAL A 123 7.17 8.77 -7.56
CA VAL A 123 6.43 9.27 -8.71
C VAL A 123 5.88 10.65 -8.31
N LYS A 124 6.79 11.63 -8.29
CA LYS A 124 6.46 13.05 -8.23
C LYS A 124 5.49 13.29 -9.36
N GLY A 125 4.41 13.96 -9.03
CA GLY A 125 3.46 14.41 -10.01
C GLY A 125 4.20 14.98 -11.20
N VAL A 126 3.79 14.60 -12.39
CA VAL A 126 4.15 15.30 -13.62
C VAL A 126 3.81 16.76 -13.34
N GLY A 127 4.85 17.57 -13.24
CA GLY A 127 4.68 18.99 -13.00
C GLY A 127 3.75 19.52 -14.07
N VAL A 128 2.66 20.11 -13.64
CA VAL A 128 1.84 20.97 -14.46
C VAL A 128 2.71 22.21 -14.68
N SER A 129 3.35 22.26 -15.82
CA SER A 129 3.84 23.52 -16.40
C SER A 129 2.77 24.07 -17.33
#